data_d097ee9b18df2ce2c4f2154f74737886
#
_entry.id   d097ee9b18df2ce2c4f2154f74737886
#
_cell.length_a   1.000
_cell.length_b   1.000
_cell.length_c   1.000
_cell.angle_alpha   90.00
_cell.angle_beta   90.00
_cell.angle_gamma   90.00
#
_symmetry.space_group_name_H-M   'P 1'
#
loop_
_entity.id
_entity.type
_entity.pdbx_description
1 polymer ?
#
loop_
_entity_poly.entity_id
_entity_poly.type
_entity_poly.pdbx_seq_one_letter_code
_entity_poly.pdbx_strand_id
1 'polypeptide(L)'
;MQMFDAKKLKDRRLELGLTQAQVYESLEISRKTYSSWENGLAEPHDKNLGRLAKRLSVKEDYFVDKSSALFTYPLLTPPHQKKVDLLASQLLAEQEKVVYLVPYRVLSIDLAAGHGHTFYDNETDYETVYFDQEIQHDFASWVSGDSMEPSYPNGSVALMKQTGFDYDGAVYALMWNGKTYIKKVYREEEGLRLESINPAYDDLFAPYEDEPKIVGIVVGHFLPLEV
;
A
#
# COMPACT_ATOMS: atom_id res chain seq x y z
N MET A 1 20.68 -13.31 -22.92
CA MET A 1 19.76 -12.88 -23.99
C MET A 1 19.99 -11.37 -24.16
N GLN A 2 20.44 -10.90 -25.30
CA GLN A 2 20.64 -9.47 -25.52
C GLN A 2 19.27 -8.84 -25.70
N MET A 3 18.92 -7.85 -24.86
CA MET A 3 17.64 -7.16 -25.02
C MET A 3 17.75 -6.13 -26.14
N PHE A 4 16.94 -6.31 -27.17
CA PHE A 4 16.82 -5.42 -28.31
C PHE A 4 16.07 -4.14 -27.92
N ASP A 5 16.65 -2.97 -28.22
CA ASP A 5 16.06 -1.67 -27.94
C ASP A 5 15.20 -1.18 -29.12
N ALA A 6 13.91 -1.46 -29.05
CA ALA A 6 12.92 -1.06 -30.04
C ALA A 6 12.84 0.46 -30.23
N LYS A 7 13.09 1.24 -29.17
CA LYS A 7 13.09 2.71 -29.23
C LYS A 7 14.24 3.21 -30.08
N LYS A 8 15.45 2.69 -29.87
CA LYS A 8 16.60 3.03 -30.70
C LYS A 8 16.38 2.69 -32.18
N LEU A 9 15.71 1.59 -32.49
CA LEU A 9 15.33 1.26 -33.84
C LEU A 9 14.44 2.35 -34.47
N LYS A 10 13.37 2.71 -33.80
CA LYS A 10 12.42 3.72 -34.27
C LYS A 10 13.09 5.10 -34.41
N ASP A 11 13.83 5.53 -33.39
CA ASP A 11 14.50 6.81 -33.38
C ASP A 11 15.51 6.91 -34.52
N ARG A 12 16.34 5.88 -34.74
CA ARG A 12 17.32 5.88 -35.83
C ARG A 12 16.69 5.90 -37.21
N ARG A 13 15.59 5.17 -37.41
CA ARG A 13 14.84 5.25 -38.67
C ARG A 13 14.32 6.67 -38.93
N LEU A 14 13.77 7.33 -37.91
CA LEU A 14 13.26 8.71 -38.02
C LEU A 14 14.38 9.73 -38.28
N GLU A 15 15.53 9.58 -37.61
CA GLU A 15 16.71 10.41 -37.87
C GLU A 15 17.17 10.39 -39.35
N LEU A 16 17.03 9.20 -39.96
CA LEU A 16 17.38 9.02 -41.39
C LEU A 16 16.23 9.44 -42.33
N GLY A 17 15.11 9.96 -41.83
CA GLY A 17 13.94 10.35 -42.61
C GLY A 17 13.25 9.18 -43.33
N LEU A 18 13.46 7.94 -42.88
CA LEU A 18 12.93 6.77 -43.53
C LEU A 18 11.52 6.40 -43.02
N THR A 19 10.65 6.01 -43.95
CA THR A 19 9.37 5.38 -43.59
C THR A 19 9.58 3.92 -43.19
N GLN A 20 8.63 3.35 -42.44
CA GLN A 20 8.66 1.91 -42.13
C GLN A 20 8.69 1.06 -43.41
N ALA A 21 7.93 1.50 -44.47
CA ALA A 21 7.88 0.82 -45.75
C ALA A 21 9.27 0.68 -46.40
N GLN A 22 9.99 1.78 -46.49
CA GLN A 22 11.34 1.80 -47.04
C GLN A 22 12.33 0.89 -46.32
N VAL A 23 12.11 0.63 -45.03
CA VAL A 23 12.96 -0.27 -44.26
C VAL A 23 12.53 -1.72 -44.45
N TYR A 24 11.26 -2.08 -44.20
CA TYR A 24 10.83 -3.47 -44.31
C TYR A 24 10.95 -4.06 -45.75
N GLU A 25 10.68 -3.23 -46.77
CA GLU A 25 10.86 -3.63 -48.17
C GLU A 25 12.34 -3.91 -48.48
N SER A 26 13.27 -3.07 -48.01
CA SER A 26 14.69 -3.27 -48.20
C SER A 26 15.24 -4.51 -47.49
N LEU A 27 14.55 -4.95 -46.44
CA LEU A 27 14.91 -6.17 -45.69
C LEU A 27 14.16 -7.42 -46.21
N GLU A 28 13.24 -7.26 -47.17
CA GLU A 28 12.37 -8.32 -47.68
C GLU A 28 11.58 -9.03 -46.58
N ILE A 29 11.05 -8.25 -45.63
CA ILE A 29 10.22 -8.74 -44.53
C ILE A 29 8.83 -8.15 -44.59
N SER A 30 7.87 -8.72 -43.86
CA SER A 30 6.52 -8.20 -43.80
C SER A 30 6.42 -6.92 -42.95
N ARG A 31 5.46 -6.04 -43.30
CA ARG A 31 5.12 -4.87 -42.48
C ARG A 31 4.85 -5.27 -41.00
N LYS A 32 4.14 -6.37 -40.80
CA LYS A 32 3.78 -6.88 -39.46
C LYS A 32 5.05 -7.23 -38.66
N THR A 33 6.00 -7.91 -39.29
CA THR A 33 7.29 -8.27 -38.66
C THR A 33 8.06 -7.03 -38.23
N TYR A 34 8.22 -6.05 -39.12
CA TYR A 34 8.96 -4.84 -38.81
C TYR A 34 8.26 -3.99 -37.72
N SER A 35 6.95 -3.84 -37.82
CA SER A 35 6.15 -3.11 -36.83
C SER A 35 6.23 -3.76 -35.44
N SER A 36 6.28 -5.10 -35.36
CA SER A 36 6.47 -5.77 -34.07
C SER A 36 7.83 -5.48 -33.43
N TRP A 37 8.88 -5.31 -34.25
CA TRP A 37 10.20 -4.92 -33.74
C TRP A 37 10.22 -3.47 -33.21
N GLU A 38 9.63 -2.49 -33.91
CA GLU A 38 9.56 -1.11 -33.44
C GLU A 38 8.66 -0.92 -32.21
N ASN A 39 7.71 -1.82 -31.98
CA ASN A 39 6.82 -1.79 -30.81
C ASN A 39 7.32 -2.67 -29.65
N GLY A 40 8.49 -3.28 -29.78
CA GLY A 40 9.07 -4.14 -28.74
C GLY A 40 8.32 -5.46 -28.49
N LEU A 41 7.44 -5.86 -29.42
CA LEU A 41 6.65 -7.11 -29.33
C LEU A 41 7.43 -8.34 -29.81
N ALA A 42 8.51 -8.13 -30.57
CA ALA A 42 9.42 -9.15 -31.06
C ALA A 42 10.81 -8.55 -31.33
N GLU A 43 11.83 -9.39 -31.41
CA GLU A 43 13.20 -9.02 -31.73
C GLU A 43 13.63 -9.58 -33.08
N PRO A 44 14.47 -8.88 -33.86
CA PRO A 44 15.04 -9.43 -35.08
C PRO A 44 16.05 -10.52 -34.73
N HIS A 45 15.98 -11.67 -35.42
CA HIS A 45 17.04 -12.68 -35.34
C HIS A 45 18.36 -12.15 -35.93
N ASP A 46 19.50 -12.74 -35.54
CA ASP A 46 20.85 -12.27 -35.90
C ASP A 46 21.02 -11.92 -37.38
N LYS A 47 20.50 -12.76 -38.28
CA LYS A 47 20.55 -12.49 -39.72
C LYS A 47 19.84 -11.21 -40.13
N ASN A 48 18.71 -10.94 -39.53
CA ASN A 48 17.93 -9.73 -39.79
C ASN A 48 18.50 -8.54 -39.05
N LEU A 49 19.07 -8.72 -37.87
CA LEU A 49 19.76 -7.69 -37.11
C LEU A 49 20.93 -7.09 -37.90
N GLY A 50 21.78 -7.95 -38.53
CA GLY A 50 22.88 -7.50 -39.37
C GLY A 50 22.41 -6.71 -40.62
N ARG A 51 21.33 -7.18 -41.28
CA ARG A 51 20.73 -6.46 -42.45
C ARG A 51 20.13 -5.13 -42.03
N LEU A 52 19.44 -5.08 -40.87
CA LEU A 52 18.85 -3.89 -40.28
C LEU A 52 19.93 -2.86 -39.93
N ALA A 53 20.97 -3.28 -39.24
CA ALA A 53 22.09 -2.43 -38.86
C ALA A 53 22.77 -1.79 -40.09
N LYS A 54 23.01 -2.58 -41.12
CA LYS A 54 23.55 -2.12 -42.40
C LYS A 54 22.61 -1.09 -43.06
N ARG A 55 21.30 -1.38 -43.09
CA ARG A 55 20.30 -0.49 -43.70
C ARG A 55 20.22 0.86 -43.00
N LEU A 56 20.35 0.87 -41.66
CA LEU A 56 20.27 2.06 -40.83
C LEU A 56 21.64 2.73 -40.56
N SER A 57 22.71 2.25 -41.21
CA SER A 57 24.06 2.76 -41.07
C SER A 57 24.57 2.83 -39.63
N VAL A 58 24.38 1.77 -38.91
CA VAL A 58 24.86 1.57 -37.52
C VAL A 58 25.49 0.19 -37.35
N LYS A 59 26.14 -0.05 -36.19
CA LYS A 59 26.61 -1.41 -35.81
C LYS A 59 25.45 -2.15 -35.17
N GLU A 60 25.51 -3.50 -35.16
CA GLU A 60 24.47 -4.35 -34.55
C GLU A 60 24.28 -4.06 -33.07
N ASP A 61 25.40 -3.80 -32.36
CA ASP A 61 25.37 -3.47 -30.93
C ASP A 61 24.71 -2.09 -30.59
N TYR A 62 24.40 -1.28 -31.61
CA TYR A 62 23.63 -0.04 -31.45
C TYR A 62 22.23 -0.31 -30.88
N PHE A 63 21.60 -1.41 -31.28
CA PHE A 63 20.25 -1.77 -30.87
C PHE A 63 20.19 -2.53 -29.53
N VAL A 64 21.32 -2.71 -28.88
CA VAL A 64 21.36 -3.40 -27.58
C VAL A 64 21.12 -2.39 -26.46
N ASP A 65 20.20 -2.68 -25.57
CA ASP A 65 20.04 -1.92 -24.33
C ASP A 65 21.21 -2.24 -23.38
N LYS A 66 22.15 -1.30 -23.31
CA LYS A 66 23.31 -1.37 -22.41
C LYS A 66 23.01 -0.85 -21.01
N SER A 67 21.81 -0.34 -20.73
CA SER A 67 21.39 0.12 -19.40
C SER A 67 20.90 -1.04 -18.52
N SER A 68 20.64 -2.20 -19.12
CA SER A 68 20.25 -3.41 -18.38
C SER A 68 21.32 -3.81 -17.37
N ALA A 69 20.91 -4.26 -16.19
CA ALA A 69 21.80 -4.81 -15.16
C ALA A 69 22.73 -5.92 -15.68
N LEU A 70 22.29 -6.68 -16.68
CA LEU A 70 23.12 -7.71 -17.35
C LEU A 70 24.40 -7.15 -17.99
N PHE A 71 24.37 -5.91 -18.48
CA PHE A 71 25.55 -5.26 -19.11
C PHE A 71 26.35 -4.42 -18.13
N THR A 72 25.69 -3.82 -17.17
CA THR A 72 26.35 -2.91 -16.20
C THR A 72 26.97 -3.66 -15.04
N TYR A 73 26.38 -4.77 -14.60
CA TYR A 73 26.87 -5.55 -13.46
C TYR A 73 28.32 -6.03 -13.62
N PRO A 74 28.74 -6.62 -14.77
CA PRO A 74 30.12 -7.06 -14.95
C PRO A 74 31.16 -5.91 -14.98
N LEU A 75 30.69 -4.67 -15.23
CA LEU A 75 31.55 -3.48 -15.26
C LEU A 75 31.76 -2.87 -13.87
N LEU A 76 30.99 -3.33 -12.88
CA LEU A 76 31.11 -2.86 -11.48
C LEU A 76 32.35 -3.50 -10.82
N THR A 77 32.95 -2.75 -9.92
CA THR A 77 33.99 -3.30 -9.03
C THR A 77 33.38 -4.34 -8.09
N PRO A 78 34.17 -5.33 -7.60
CA PRO A 78 33.68 -6.37 -6.70
C PRO A 78 32.87 -5.87 -5.49
N PRO A 79 33.25 -4.77 -4.80
CA PRO A 79 32.44 -4.23 -3.72
C PRO A 79 31.07 -3.72 -4.16
N HIS A 80 30.96 -3.17 -5.38
CA HIS A 80 29.68 -2.70 -5.93
C HIS A 80 28.81 -3.86 -6.43
N GLN A 81 29.40 -4.90 -7.03
CA GLN A 81 28.68 -6.13 -7.38
C GLN A 81 28.02 -6.74 -6.13
N LYS A 82 28.76 -6.85 -5.04
CA LYS A 82 28.24 -7.37 -3.76
C LYS A 82 27.06 -6.56 -3.22
N LYS A 83 27.04 -5.24 -3.41
CA LYS A 83 25.89 -4.39 -3.03
C LYS A 83 24.66 -4.67 -3.92
N VAL A 84 24.86 -4.86 -5.22
CA VAL A 84 23.77 -5.20 -6.14
C VAL A 84 23.19 -6.58 -5.81
N ASP A 85 24.04 -7.57 -5.53
CA ASP A 85 23.61 -8.92 -5.13
C ASP A 85 22.80 -8.90 -3.83
N LEU A 86 23.25 -8.12 -2.85
CA LEU A 86 22.53 -7.96 -1.59
C LEU A 86 21.15 -7.31 -1.81
N LEU A 87 21.10 -6.23 -2.58
CA LEU A 87 19.84 -5.55 -2.90
C LEU A 87 18.88 -6.48 -3.67
N ALA A 88 19.39 -7.20 -4.65
CA ALA A 88 18.59 -8.15 -5.43
C ALA A 88 18.00 -9.25 -4.53
N SER A 89 18.82 -9.78 -3.60
CA SER A 89 18.37 -10.79 -2.64
C SER A 89 17.30 -10.24 -1.66
N GLN A 90 17.45 -9.00 -1.23
CA GLN A 90 16.45 -8.33 -0.39
C GLN A 90 15.12 -8.14 -1.13
N LEU A 91 15.16 -7.60 -2.36
CA LEU A 91 13.96 -7.40 -3.17
C LEU A 91 13.25 -8.72 -3.50
N LEU A 92 14.01 -9.79 -3.76
CA LEU A 92 13.43 -11.11 -3.97
C LEU A 92 12.73 -11.63 -2.71
N ALA A 93 13.37 -11.49 -1.55
CA ALA A 93 12.78 -11.89 -0.28
C ALA A 93 11.52 -11.08 0.07
N GLU A 94 11.48 -9.79 -0.28
CA GLU A 94 10.29 -8.94 -0.15
C GLU A 94 9.16 -9.41 -1.09
N GLN A 95 9.50 -9.75 -2.35
CA GLN A 95 8.55 -10.24 -3.35
C GLN A 95 7.97 -11.61 -2.98
N GLU A 96 8.75 -12.47 -2.33
CA GLU A 96 8.34 -13.81 -1.88
C GLU A 96 7.66 -13.80 -0.51
N LYS A 97 7.58 -12.64 0.15
CA LYS A 97 6.93 -12.51 1.45
C LYS A 97 5.43 -12.80 1.30
N VAL A 98 5.01 -13.94 1.79
CA VAL A 98 3.59 -14.28 1.91
C VAL A 98 3.02 -13.44 3.05
N VAL A 99 2.12 -12.51 2.74
CA VAL A 99 1.36 -11.76 3.74
C VAL A 99 0.17 -12.62 4.14
N TYR A 100 0.18 -13.13 5.36
CA TYR A 100 -0.97 -13.80 5.94
C TYR A 100 -1.96 -12.74 6.44
N LEU A 101 -3.13 -12.70 5.82
CA LEU A 101 -4.18 -11.77 6.21
C LEU A 101 -5.03 -12.38 7.34
N VAL A 102 -5.09 -11.66 8.44
CA VAL A 102 -5.93 -12.00 9.60
C VAL A 102 -7.27 -11.28 9.44
N PRO A 103 -8.41 -12.00 9.43
CA PRO A 103 -9.72 -11.37 9.37
C PRO A 103 -10.11 -10.80 10.73
N TYR A 104 -10.64 -9.58 10.73
CA TYR A 104 -11.19 -8.88 11.88
C TYR A 104 -12.67 -8.60 11.67
N ARG A 105 -13.50 -8.91 12.65
CA ARG A 105 -14.92 -8.54 12.66
C ARG A 105 -15.07 -7.19 13.33
N VAL A 106 -15.39 -6.18 12.55
CA VAL A 106 -15.53 -4.78 12.99
C VAL A 106 -17.01 -4.44 13.07
N LEU A 107 -17.43 -3.81 14.14
CA LEU A 107 -18.81 -3.30 14.27
C LEU A 107 -19.10 -2.30 13.16
N SER A 108 -20.14 -2.59 12.36
CA SER A 108 -20.58 -1.74 11.23
C SER A 108 -21.33 -0.49 11.70
N ILE A 109 -21.77 -0.47 12.96
CA ILE A 109 -22.50 0.66 13.54
C ILE A 109 -21.49 1.75 13.85
N ASP A 110 -21.73 2.92 13.26
CA ASP A 110 -21.01 4.14 13.61
C ASP A 110 -21.24 4.42 15.11
N LEU A 111 -20.21 4.27 15.92
CA LEU A 111 -20.28 4.49 17.37
C LEU A 111 -20.70 5.93 17.75
N ALA A 112 -20.91 6.80 16.75
CA ALA A 112 -21.42 8.17 16.90
C ALA A 112 -22.95 8.30 16.88
N ALA A 113 -23.72 7.26 16.55
CA ALA A 113 -25.18 7.34 16.41
C ALA A 113 -25.89 6.71 17.61
N GLY A 114 -26.36 7.55 18.51
CA GLY A 114 -27.10 7.21 19.73
C GLY A 114 -28.39 6.42 19.48
N HIS A 115 -28.28 5.11 19.46
CA HIS A 115 -29.41 4.21 19.72
C HIS A 115 -28.86 3.10 20.61
N GLY A 116 -29.47 2.89 21.76
CA GLY A 116 -29.08 1.91 22.78
C GLY A 116 -29.20 0.48 22.30
N HIS A 117 -28.21 0.03 21.56
CA HIS A 117 -28.03 -1.38 21.24
C HIS A 117 -26.99 -1.96 22.20
N THR A 118 -27.36 -3.04 22.86
CA THR A 118 -26.44 -3.91 23.58
C THR A 118 -25.47 -4.49 22.57
N PHE A 119 -24.18 -4.36 22.84
CA PHE A 119 -23.04 -4.75 21.98
C PHE A 119 -23.00 -6.24 21.55
N TYR A 120 -24.02 -7.07 21.86
CA TYR A 120 -23.85 -8.53 21.86
C TYR A 120 -24.86 -9.34 21.03
N ASP A 121 -25.85 -8.74 20.34
CA ASP A 121 -27.00 -9.57 19.93
C ASP A 121 -27.36 -9.66 18.43
N ASN A 122 -26.62 -9.03 17.49
CA ASN A 122 -26.98 -9.18 16.07
C ASN A 122 -25.76 -9.51 15.20
N GLU A 123 -25.72 -10.70 14.62
CA GLU A 123 -24.71 -11.16 13.65
C GLU A 123 -24.67 -10.31 12.36
N THR A 124 -25.64 -9.43 12.14
CA THR A 124 -25.78 -8.60 10.93
C THR A 124 -24.99 -7.30 10.97
N ASP A 125 -24.44 -6.92 12.12
CA ASP A 125 -23.84 -5.59 12.32
C ASP A 125 -22.31 -5.60 12.28
N TYR A 126 -21.68 -6.58 11.64
CA TYR A 126 -20.25 -6.70 11.52
C TYR A 126 -19.79 -6.68 10.05
N GLU A 127 -18.74 -5.95 9.80
CA GLU A 127 -17.97 -5.99 8.56
C GLU A 127 -16.67 -6.76 8.78
N THR A 128 -16.23 -7.53 7.80
CA THR A 128 -14.94 -8.22 7.87
C THR A 128 -13.90 -7.43 7.12
N VAL A 129 -12.83 -7.06 7.81
CA VAL A 129 -11.65 -6.40 7.24
C VAL A 129 -10.39 -7.21 7.52
N TYR A 130 -9.29 -6.88 6.84
CA TYR A 130 -8.08 -7.68 6.91
C TYR A 130 -6.88 -6.85 7.34
N PHE A 131 -5.98 -7.49 8.12
CA PHE A 131 -4.70 -6.92 8.52
C PHE A 131 -3.61 -8.01 8.50
N ASP A 132 -2.33 -7.63 8.48
CA ASP A 132 -1.20 -8.55 8.37
C ASP A 132 -0.63 -9.03 9.71
N GLN A 133 -1.23 -8.61 10.82
CA GLN A 133 -0.81 -8.99 12.17
C GLN A 133 -2.01 -9.42 12.99
N GLU A 134 -1.81 -10.38 13.87
CA GLU A 134 -2.81 -10.79 14.86
C GLU A 134 -2.62 -10.00 16.15
N ILE A 135 -3.65 -9.24 16.57
CA ILE A 135 -3.68 -8.45 17.80
C ILE A 135 -4.81 -8.97 18.69
N GLN A 136 -4.47 -9.38 19.89
CA GLN A 136 -5.46 -9.94 20.85
C GLN A 136 -6.40 -8.85 21.34
N HIS A 137 -7.69 -9.02 21.08
CA HIS A 137 -8.77 -8.09 21.42
C HIS A 137 -10.06 -8.86 21.69
N ASP A 138 -11.05 -8.21 22.27
CA ASP A 138 -12.38 -8.79 22.51
C ASP A 138 -13.38 -8.29 21.46
N PHE A 139 -13.25 -7.02 21.02
CA PHE A 139 -14.08 -6.45 19.96
C PHE A 139 -13.33 -5.33 19.21
N ALA A 140 -13.83 -5.02 18.01
CA ALA A 140 -13.24 -4.00 17.14
C ALA A 140 -14.32 -3.05 16.63
N SER A 141 -13.96 -1.78 16.40
CA SER A 141 -14.84 -0.76 15.86
C SER A 141 -14.07 0.25 15.02
N TRP A 142 -14.77 0.88 14.07
CA TRP A 142 -14.22 1.97 13.29
C TRP A 142 -13.93 3.22 14.13
N VAL A 143 -12.82 3.87 13.83
CA VAL A 143 -12.51 5.22 14.33
C VAL A 143 -13.15 6.23 13.38
N SER A 144 -14.09 7.02 13.88
CA SER A 144 -14.78 8.07 13.13
C SER A 144 -14.37 9.44 13.64
N GLY A 145 -13.99 10.33 12.72
CA GLY A 145 -13.50 11.66 13.01
C GLY A 145 -12.00 11.72 13.30
N ASP A 146 -11.48 12.92 13.48
CA ASP A 146 -10.05 13.25 13.56
C ASP A 146 -9.58 13.69 14.96
N SER A 147 -10.45 13.63 15.96
CA SER A 147 -10.14 14.07 17.32
C SER A 147 -9.02 13.26 18.00
N MET A 148 -8.73 12.08 17.52
CA MET A 148 -7.68 11.21 18.05
C MET A 148 -6.46 11.10 17.11
N GLU A 149 -6.41 11.89 16.04
CA GLU A 149 -5.23 12.00 15.18
C GLU A 149 -4.07 12.70 15.90
N PRO A 150 -2.81 12.38 15.52
CA PRO A 150 -2.42 11.47 14.47
C PRO A 150 -2.36 9.98 14.90
N SER A 151 -2.55 9.68 16.20
CA SER A 151 -2.34 8.31 16.72
C SER A 151 -3.40 7.33 16.27
N TYR A 152 -4.66 7.78 16.11
CA TYR A 152 -5.77 6.96 15.64
C TYR A 152 -6.45 7.67 14.46
N PRO A 153 -6.00 7.42 13.24
CA PRO A 153 -6.52 8.09 12.05
C PRO A 153 -8.00 7.78 11.80
N ASN A 154 -8.70 8.74 11.22
CA ASN A 154 -10.06 8.52 10.75
C ASN A 154 -10.10 7.35 9.74
N GLY A 155 -11.08 6.44 9.88
CA GLY A 155 -11.20 5.24 9.05
C GLY A 155 -10.26 4.10 9.46
N SER A 156 -9.50 4.22 10.54
CA SER A 156 -8.80 3.09 11.14
C SER A 156 -9.75 2.22 11.98
N VAL A 157 -9.33 1.01 12.26
CA VAL A 157 -10.02 0.08 13.17
C VAL A 157 -9.34 0.11 14.52
N ALA A 158 -10.07 0.46 15.58
CA ALA A 158 -9.62 0.35 16.96
C ALA A 158 -9.98 -1.03 17.52
N LEU A 159 -9.00 -1.66 18.18
CA LEU A 159 -9.12 -2.96 18.83
C LEU A 159 -9.19 -2.76 20.34
N MET A 160 -10.16 -3.34 20.98
CA MET A 160 -10.48 -3.08 22.37
C MET A 160 -10.53 -4.37 23.19
N LYS A 161 -10.08 -4.28 24.43
CA LYS A 161 -10.36 -5.28 25.47
C LYS A 161 -11.45 -4.75 26.37
N GLN A 162 -12.43 -5.60 26.64
CA GLN A 162 -13.52 -5.28 27.56
C GLN A 162 -12.99 -5.15 28.98
N THR A 163 -13.07 -3.95 29.51
CA THR A 163 -12.67 -3.63 30.88
C THR A 163 -13.40 -2.40 31.37
N GLY A 164 -13.44 -2.23 32.70
CA GLY A 164 -13.79 -0.94 33.28
C GLY A 164 -12.62 0.05 33.17
N PHE A 165 -12.69 1.11 33.97
CA PHE A 165 -11.58 2.06 34.09
C PHE A 165 -10.38 1.39 34.77
N ASP A 166 -9.22 1.41 34.13
CA ASP A 166 -7.99 0.77 34.61
C ASP A 166 -7.00 1.84 35.15
N TYR A 167 -6.58 2.80 34.34
CA TYR A 167 -5.68 3.87 34.75
C TYR A 167 -5.87 5.17 33.94
N ASP A 168 -5.45 6.28 34.53
CA ASP A 168 -5.54 7.61 33.91
C ASP A 168 -4.67 7.74 32.66
N GLY A 169 -5.19 8.43 31.64
CA GLY A 169 -4.49 8.73 30.40
C GLY A 169 -4.44 7.58 29.38
N ALA A 170 -4.98 6.42 29.70
CA ALA A 170 -5.21 5.38 28.70
C ALA A 170 -6.33 5.78 27.73
N VAL A 171 -6.28 5.22 26.54
CA VAL A 171 -7.32 5.43 25.53
C VAL A 171 -8.44 4.41 25.73
N TYR A 172 -9.64 4.89 25.93
CA TYR A 172 -10.83 4.08 26.13
C TYR A 172 -11.89 4.36 25.09
N ALA A 173 -12.66 3.34 24.77
CA ALA A 173 -13.98 3.48 24.20
C ALA A 173 -14.98 3.67 25.36
N LEU A 174 -15.81 4.69 25.29
CA LEU A 174 -16.82 4.98 26.31
C LEU A 174 -18.12 5.45 25.67
N MET A 175 -19.23 5.20 26.36
CA MET A 175 -20.55 5.70 26.02
C MET A 175 -20.93 6.82 27.00
N TRP A 176 -21.40 7.95 26.46
CA TRP A 176 -21.88 9.07 27.24
C TRP A 176 -22.89 9.86 26.41
N ASN A 177 -24.04 10.24 27.04
CA ASN A 177 -25.13 10.96 26.39
C ASN A 177 -25.57 10.36 25.05
N GLY A 178 -25.69 9.02 25.01
CA GLY A 178 -26.10 8.27 23.82
C GLY A 178 -25.09 8.27 22.66
N LYS A 179 -23.89 8.77 22.87
CA LYS A 179 -22.79 8.77 21.90
C LYS A 179 -21.64 7.90 22.38
N THR A 180 -20.90 7.35 21.46
CA THR A 180 -19.67 6.64 21.76
C THR A 180 -18.45 7.48 21.38
N TYR A 181 -17.44 7.44 22.23
CA TYR A 181 -16.22 8.22 22.09
C TYR A 181 -15.02 7.30 22.22
N ILE A 182 -13.94 7.62 21.51
CA ILE A 182 -12.59 7.14 21.77
C ILE A 182 -11.80 8.35 22.26
N LYS A 183 -11.33 8.32 23.52
CA LYS A 183 -10.60 9.41 24.15
C LYS A 183 -9.58 8.89 25.14
N LYS A 184 -8.56 9.68 25.46
CA LYS A 184 -7.82 9.50 26.70
C LYS A 184 -8.73 9.88 27.86
N VAL A 185 -8.80 9.01 28.85
CA VAL A 185 -9.72 9.22 29.98
C VAL A 185 -8.95 9.40 31.27
N TYR A 186 -9.35 10.40 32.02
CA TYR A 186 -8.84 10.69 33.35
C TYR A 186 -10.00 10.73 34.33
N ARG A 187 -9.80 10.10 35.49
CA ARG A 187 -10.80 10.10 36.56
C ARG A 187 -10.61 11.34 37.41
N GLU A 188 -11.69 12.11 37.59
CA GLU A 188 -11.76 13.26 38.44
C GLU A 188 -12.83 13.06 39.53
N GLU A 189 -12.92 13.97 40.49
CA GLU A 189 -13.79 13.82 41.65
C GLU A 189 -15.28 13.71 41.27
N GLU A 190 -15.72 14.50 40.29
CA GLU A 190 -17.13 14.60 39.89
C GLU A 190 -17.45 13.92 38.54
N GLY A 191 -16.46 13.33 37.85
CA GLY A 191 -16.68 12.75 36.53
C GLY A 191 -15.43 12.26 35.85
N LEU A 192 -15.52 12.08 34.52
CA LEU A 192 -14.43 11.70 33.67
C LEU A 192 -14.02 12.86 32.76
N ARG A 193 -12.75 13.24 32.75
CA ARG A 193 -12.20 14.15 31.76
C ARG A 193 -11.75 13.33 30.55
N LEU A 194 -12.21 13.74 29.36
CA LEU A 194 -12.04 13.07 28.10
C LEU A 194 -11.15 13.95 27.20
N GLU A 195 -9.88 13.61 27.11
CA GLU A 195 -8.88 14.34 26.36
C GLU A 195 -8.77 13.81 24.93
N SER A 196 -8.79 14.73 23.96
CA SER A 196 -8.47 14.43 22.56
C SER A 196 -6.96 14.42 22.35
N ILE A 197 -6.45 13.58 21.43
CA ILE A 197 -5.04 13.63 21.05
C ILE A 197 -4.79 14.81 20.10
N ASN A 198 -5.76 15.10 19.24
CA ASN A 198 -5.70 16.25 18.34
C ASN A 198 -5.93 17.56 19.14
N PRO A 199 -4.94 18.45 19.21
CA PRO A 199 -5.03 19.69 20.02
C PRO A 199 -6.03 20.72 19.48
N ALA A 200 -6.63 20.47 18.30
CA ALA A 200 -7.72 21.30 17.79
C ALA A 200 -9.06 21.10 18.52
N TYR A 201 -9.12 20.09 19.40
CA TYR A 201 -10.31 19.73 20.16
C TYR A 201 -10.10 19.99 21.64
N ASP A 202 -11.02 20.70 22.25
CA ASP A 202 -11.05 20.89 23.69
C ASP A 202 -11.39 19.60 24.43
N ASP A 203 -10.94 19.50 25.69
CA ASP A 203 -11.30 18.39 26.57
C ASP A 203 -12.81 18.45 26.86
N LEU A 204 -13.42 17.27 26.95
CA LEU A 204 -14.81 17.15 27.39
C LEU A 204 -14.83 16.65 28.83
N PHE A 205 -15.87 17.07 29.58
CA PHE A 205 -16.12 16.57 30.92
C PHE A 205 -17.43 15.80 30.96
N ALA A 206 -17.38 14.53 31.36
CA ALA A 206 -18.53 13.66 31.51
C ALA A 206 -18.83 13.43 32.99
N PRO A 207 -19.81 14.14 33.56
CA PRO A 207 -20.18 14.02 34.98
C PRO A 207 -20.66 12.60 35.30
N TYR A 208 -20.39 12.11 36.51
CA TYR A 208 -20.91 10.80 36.94
C TYR A 208 -22.43 10.76 37.01
N GLU A 209 -23.11 11.88 37.19
CA GLU A 209 -24.57 11.98 37.14
C GLU A 209 -25.17 11.63 35.77
N ASP A 210 -24.40 11.81 34.70
CA ASP A 210 -24.77 11.41 33.33
C ASP A 210 -24.47 9.93 33.03
N GLU A 211 -23.98 9.16 33.99
CA GLU A 211 -23.67 7.73 33.92
C GLU A 211 -22.74 7.38 32.74
N PRO A 212 -21.59 8.05 32.56
CA PRO A 212 -20.64 7.69 31.50
C PRO A 212 -20.11 6.24 31.70
N LYS A 213 -20.16 5.43 30.66
CA LYS A 213 -19.82 4.02 30.74
C LYS A 213 -18.59 3.68 29.91
N ILE A 214 -17.52 3.25 30.55
CA ILE A 214 -16.36 2.66 29.86
C ILE A 214 -16.77 1.33 29.24
N VAL A 215 -16.52 1.16 27.96
CA VAL A 215 -16.81 -0.06 27.17
C VAL A 215 -15.59 -0.97 27.12
N GLY A 216 -14.42 -0.35 26.95
CA GLY A 216 -13.16 -1.09 26.93
C GLY A 216 -11.95 -0.18 26.73
N ILE A 217 -10.77 -0.73 27.01
CA ILE A 217 -9.48 -0.08 26.75
C ILE A 217 -9.02 -0.40 25.33
N VAL A 218 -8.52 0.61 24.59
CA VAL A 218 -7.94 0.42 23.27
C VAL A 218 -6.55 -0.20 23.41
N VAL A 219 -6.36 -1.37 22.82
CA VAL A 219 -5.11 -2.15 22.89
C VAL A 219 -4.31 -2.11 21.59
N GLY A 220 -4.91 -1.61 20.51
CA GLY A 220 -4.26 -1.46 19.21
C GLY A 220 -5.19 -0.81 18.19
N HIS A 221 -4.64 -0.48 17.05
CA HIS A 221 -5.39 -0.02 15.89
C HIS A 221 -4.64 -0.36 14.60
N PHE A 222 -5.34 -0.36 13.48
CA PHE A 222 -4.75 -0.52 12.16
C PHE A 222 -5.61 0.12 11.07
N LEU A 223 -5.00 0.41 9.92
CA LEU A 223 -5.73 0.70 8.69
C LEU A 223 -5.93 -0.62 7.94
N PRO A 224 -7.17 -0.98 7.54
CA PRO A 224 -7.44 -2.20 6.80
C PRO A 224 -6.65 -2.27 5.50
N LEU A 225 -6.21 -3.47 5.14
CA LEU A 225 -5.62 -3.75 3.86
C LEU A 225 -6.71 -3.97 2.81
N GLU A 226 -6.55 -3.36 1.64
CA GLU A 226 -7.40 -3.63 0.48
C GLU A 226 -7.11 -5.04 -0.04
N VAL A 227 -8.17 -5.85 -0.25
CA VAL A 227 -8.08 -7.24 -0.70
C VAL A 227 -8.77 -7.40 -2.04
#